data_4fedb9c5d0e5201414df58cdc26f0e6f
#
_entry.id   4fedb9c5d0e5201414df58cdc26f0e6f
#
_cell.length_a   1.000
_cell.length_b   1.000
_cell.length_c   1.000
_cell.angle_alpha   90.00
_cell.angle_beta   90.00
_cell.angle_gamma   90.00
#
_symmetry.space_group_name_H-M   'P 1'
#
loop_
_entity.id
_entity.type
_entity.pdbx_description
1 polymer ?
#
loop_
_entity_poly.entity_id
_entity_poly.type
_entity_poly.pdbx_seq_one_letter_code
_entity_poly.pdbx_strand_id
1 'polypeptide(L)'
;GIRYIGFRHEQSAGNAAAISGYLTRKPGICLTVSAPGFLNGLTALAAATINGFPMIQISGSSDRNIIDLQQGDYEGLDQMNVAKPFAKAAYRINRPEDIAVGVARAIRTAVSGRPGGVYLDITTAMLSATMDAQAAQASLFAPVDPAPKQYPCSGSVKRALKLLASAQKPLIIIGKGAAY
;
A
#
# COMPACT_ATOMS: atom_id res chain seq x y z
N GLY A 1 10.99 -14.89 13.77
CA GLY A 1 11.33 -13.97 12.68
C GLY A 1 10.20 -13.88 11.65
N ILE A 2 10.27 -12.91 10.76
CA ILE A 2 9.30 -12.75 9.64
C ILE A 2 9.71 -13.74 8.53
N ARG A 3 8.73 -14.51 8.02
CA ARG A 3 8.95 -15.39 6.87
C ARG A 3 9.00 -14.53 5.61
N TYR A 4 10.01 -14.73 4.76
CA TYR A 4 10.09 -14.12 3.44
C TYR A 4 10.22 -15.18 2.34
N ILE A 5 9.81 -14.80 1.11
CA ILE A 5 9.90 -15.64 -0.08
C ILE A 5 10.63 -14.84 -1.15
N GLY A 6 11.78 -15.35 -1.62
CA GLY A 6 12.57 -14.71 -2.67
C GLY A 6 11.97 -14.95 -4.06
N PHE A 7 12.02 -13.92 -4.89
CA PHE A 7 11.62 -13.94 -6.30
C PHE A 7 12.80 -13.49 -7.18
N ARG A 8 12.82 -13.92 -8.42
CA ARG A 8 13.85 -13.51 -9.37
C ARG A 8 13.59 -12.16 -10.04
N HIS A 9 12.38 -11.65 -9.90
CA HIS A 9 11.97 -10.36 -10.47
C HIS A 9 10.95 -9.68 -9.56
N GLU A 10 11.10 -8.39 -9.33
CA GLU A 10 10.31 -7.60 -8.37
C GLU A 10 8.84 -7.51 -8.76
N GLN A 11 8.53 -7.45 -10.05
CA GLN A 11 7.14 -7.48 -10.51
C GLN A 11 6.44 -8.78 -10.11
N SER A 12 7.15 -9.91 -10.18
CA SER A 12 6.60 -11.20 -9.74
C SER A 12 6.36 -11.25 -8.24
N ALA A 13 7.30 -10.70 -7.45
CA ALA A 13 7.15 -10.54 -6.01
C ALA A 13 5.94 -9.67 -5.67
N GLY A 14 5.80 -8.53 -6.34
CA GLY A 14 4.68 -7.62 -6.16
C GLY A 14 3.33 -8.23 -6.55
N ASN A 15 3.26 -8.95 -7.66
CA ASN A 15 2.04 -9.66 -8.06
C ASN A 15 1.64 -10.73 -7.04
N ALA A 16 2.60 -11.50 -6.53
CA ALA A 16 2.36 -12.49 -5.48
C ALA A 16 1.85 -11.82 -4.18
N ALA A 17 2.45 -10.71 -3.78
CA ALA A 17 2.00 -9.92 -2.63
C ALA A 17 0.57 -9.38 -2.85
N ALA A 18 0.26 -8.83 -4.02
CA ALA A 18 -1.06 -8.32 -4.36
C ALA A 18 -2.15 -9.41 -4.31
N ILE A 19 -1.88 -10.59 -4.87
CA ILE A 19 -2.80 -11.73 -4.85
C ILE A 19 -2.96 -12.29 -3.42
N SER A 20 -1.86 -12.40 -2.67
CA SER A 20 -1.92 -12.77 -1.25
C SER A 20 -2.81 -11.81 -0.47
N GLY A 21 -2.67 -10.51 -0.72
CA GLY A 21 -3.51 -9.48 -0.12
C GLY A 21 -4.98 -9.65 -0.46
N TYR A 22 -5.29 -9.90 -1.73
CA TYR A 22 -6.66 -10.16 -2.18
C TYR A 22 -7.29 -11.37 -1.49
N LEU A 23 -6.56 -12.48 -1.42
CA LEU A 23 -7.08 -13.73 -0.84
C LEU A 23 -7.22 -13.67 0.68
N THR A 24 -6.29 -13.01 1.36
CA THR A 24 -6.25 -12.97 2.84
C THR A 24 -6.96 -11.77 3.45
N ARG A 25 -7.30 -10.76 2.66
CA ARG A 25 -7.85 -9.47 3.12
C ARG A 25 -6.88 -8.67 4.02
N LYS A 26 -5.62 -9.07 4.06
CA LYS A 26 -4.52 -8.39 4.75
C LYS A 26 -3.52 -7.93 3.71
N PRO A 27 -2.83 -6.78 3.89
CA PRO A 27 -1.90 -6.33 2.86
C PRO A 27 -0.78 -7.35 2.65
N GLY A 28 -0.58 -7.79 1.40
CA GLY A 28 0.66 -8.48 1.06
C GLY A 28 1.81 -7.49 1.00
N ILE A 29 2.99 -7.88 1.49
CA ILE A 29 4.18 -7.01 1.55
C ILE A 29 5.18 -7.44 0.50
N CYS A 30 5.65 -6.50 -0.31
CA CYS A 30 6.71 -6.65 -1.29
C CYS A 30 7.89 -5.76 -0.89
N LEU A 31 9.06 -6.35 -0.71
CA LEU A 31 10.30 -5.62 -0.45
C LEU A 31 11.11 -5.56 -1.75
N THR A 32 11.60 -4.38 -2.10
CA THR A 32 12.45 -4.18 -3.28
C THR A 32 13.67 -3.35 -2.91
N VAL A 33 14.73 -3.49 -3.69
CA VAL A 33 15.83 -2.53 -3.64
C VAL A 33 15.36 -1.18 -4.18
N SER A 34 16.11 -0.12 -3.90
CA SER A 34 15.92 1.23 -4.44
C SER A 34 15.97 1.27 -5.98
N ALA A 35 15.54 2.35 -6.55
CA ALA A 35 15.53 2.70 -7.98
C ALA A 35 15.10 1.54 -8.90
N PRO A 36 15.99 0.70 -9.48
CA PRO A 36 15.56 -0.31 -10.44
C PRO A 36 14.59 -1.34 -9.83
N GLY A 37 14.81 -1.76 -8.60
CA GLY A 37 13.90 -2.70 -7.94
C GLY A 37 12.55 -2.08 -7.61
N PHE A 38 12.54 -0.83 -7.14
CA PHE A 38 11.32 -0.08 -6.97
C PHE A 38 10.53 0.05 -8.28
N LEU A 39 11.19 0.45 -9.38
CA LEU A 39 10.55 0.62 -10.68
C LEU A 39 9.97 -0.69 -11.23
N ASN A 40 10.72 -1.80 -11.12
CA ASN A 40 10.23 -3.11 -11.50
C ASN A 40 9.00 -3.56 -10.67
N GLY A 41 8.95 -3.21 -9.40
CA GLY A 41 7.80 -3.47 -8.52
C GLY A 41 6.60 -2.56 -8.78
N LEU A 42 6.81 -1.38 -9.36
CA LEU A 42 5.78 -0.35 -9.58
C LEU A 42 4.64 -0.84 -10.47
N THR A 43 4.91 -1.70 -11.44
CA THR A 43 3.87 -2.31 -12.28
C THR A 43 2.87 -3.11 -11.45
N ALA A 44 3.36 -3.90 -10.50
CA ALA A 44 2.49 -4.67 -9.60
C ALA A 44 1.72 -3.76 -8.62
N LEU A 45 2.36 -2.70 -8.13
CA LEU A 45 1.73 -1.69 -7.26
C LEU A 45 0.56 -1.00 -7.99
N ALA A 46 0.76 -0.58 -9.25
CA ALA A 46 -0.27 0.01 -10.08
C ALA A 46 -1.42 -0.98 -10.33
N ALA A 47 -1.10 -2.22 -10.70
CA ALA A 47 -2.09 -3.28 -10.90
C ALA A 47 -2.90 -3.57 -9.62
N ALA A 48 -2.24 -3.64 -8.46
CA ALA A 48 -2.91 -3.80 -7.17
C ALA A 48 -3.88 -2.64 -6.87
N THR A 49 -3.48 -1.41 -7.16
CA THR A 49 -4.32 -0.22 -6.96
C THR A 49 -5.54 -0.23 -7.86
N ILE A 50 -5.37 -0.50 -9.17
CA ILE A 50 -6.46 -0.56 -10.15
C ILE A 50 -7.42 -1.71 -9.83
N ASN A 51 -6.91 -2.85 -9.36
CA ASN A 51 -7.72 -4.02 -9.06
C ASN A 51 -8.33 -4.02 -7.66
N GLY A 52 -7.96 -3.09 -6.78
CA GLY A 52 -8.43 -3.06 -5.41
C GLY A 52 -7.83 -4.16 -4.53
N PHE A 53 -6.56 -4.54 -4.78
CA PHE A 53 -5.86 -5.55 -4.00
C PHE A 53 -5.00 -4.88 -2.94
N PRO A 54 -5.15 -5.20 -1.65
CA PRO A 54 -4.34 -4.59 -0.60
C PRO A 54 -2.89 -5.09 -0.68
N MET A 55 -1.97 -4.17 -0.91
CA MET A 55 -0.53 -4.46 -1.05
C MET A 55 0.27 -3.29 -0.49
N ILE A 56 1.44 -3.58 0.08
CA ILE A 56 2.43 -2.57 0.45
C ILE A 56 3.73 -2.92 -0.25
N GLN A 57 4.22 -2.00 -1.09
CA GLN A 57 5.58 -2.06 -1.60
C GLN A 57 6.46 -1.19 -0.70
N ILE A 58 7.53 -1.77 -0.18
CA ILE A 58 8.53 -1.10 0.63
C ILE A 58 9.86 -1.14 -0.10
N SER A 59 10.55 -0.01 -0.23
CA SER A 59 11.91 0.01 -0.75
C SER A 59 12.80 0.99 0.01
N GLY A 60 14.10 0.73 -0.03
CA GLY A 60 15.10 1.73 0.28
C GLY A 60 15.04 2.90 -0.71
N SER A 61 15.60 4.03 -0.35
CA SER A 61 15.78 5.19 -1.23
C SER A 61 16.98 6.01 -0.82
N SER A 62 17.49 6.82 -1.75
CA SER A 62 18.51 7.82 -1.44
C SER A 62 18.00 8.88 -0.47
N ASP A 63 18.90 9.48 0.27
CA ASP A 63 18.55 10.48 1.27
C ASP A 63 18.04 11.79 0.63
N ARG A 64 17.20 12.49 1.37
CA ARG A 64 16.52 13.71 0.90
C ARG A 64 17.46 14.80 0.43
N ASN A 65 18.54 15.02 1.15
CA ASN A 65 19.56 16.02 0.77
C ASN A 65 20.20 15.72 -0.59
N ILE A 66 20.34 14.44 -0.95
CA ILE A 66 20.86 14.02 -2.26
C ILE A 66 19.81 14.24 -3.34
N ILE A 67 18.58 13.78 -3.11
CA ILE A 67 17.48 13.87 -4.07
C ILE A 67 17.06 15.31 -4.32
N ASP A 68 16.82 16.08 -3.26
CA ASP A 68 16.25 17.42 -3.34
C ASP A 68 17.25 18.43 -3.98
N LEU A 69 18.56 18.21 -3.80
CA LEU A 69 19.60 19.03 -4.39
C LEU A 69 20.17 18.46 -5.71
N GLN A 70 19.66 17.33 -6.16
CA GLN A 70 20.11 16.64 -7.38
C GLN A 70 21.63 16.42 -7.42
N GLN A 71 22.21 16.06 -6.29
CA GLN A 71 23.64 15.85 -6.14
C GLN A 71 24.16 14.63 -6.90
N GLY A 72 23.25 13.76 -7.32
CA GLY A 72 23.57 12.50 -7.97
C GLY A 72 23.90 11.39 -6.97
N ASP A 73 23.32 10.25 -7.19
CA ASP A 73 23.57 8.99 -6.50
C ASP A 73 23.30 7.87 -7.49
N TYR A 74 23.93 6.72 -7.31
CA TYR A 74 23.75 5.56 -8.18
C TYR A 74 22.26 5.17 -8.33
N GLU A 75 21.50 5.33 -7.28
CA GLU A 75 20.07 5.01 -7.21
C GLU A 75 19.21 6.24 -6.90
N GLY A 76 19.71 7.44 -7.25
CA GLY A 76 19.06 8.73 -6.99
C GLY A 76 17.78 8.90 -7.78
N LEU A 77 16.65 8.53 -7.19
CA LEU A 77 15.30 8.67 -7.76
C LEU A 77 14.34 9.13 -6.67
N ASP A 78 13.51 10.15 -6.93
CA ASP A 78 12.41 10.51 -6.02
C ASP A 78 11.26 9.52 -6.13
N GLN A 79 11.49 8.34 -5.57
CA GLN A 79 10.59 7.19 -5.65
C GLN A 79 9.20 7.48 -5.08
N MET A 80 9.11 8.23 -3.99
CA MET A 80 7.83 8.60 -3.41
C MET A 80 6.97 9.41 -4.39
N ASN A 81 7.55 10.39 -5.06
CA ASN A 81 6.81 11.20 -6.05
C ASN A 81 6.48 10.39 -7.31
N VAL A 82 7.37 9.48 -7.73
CA VAL A 82 7.10 8.55 -8.83
C VAL A 82 5.97 7.57 -8.48
N ALA A 83 5.90 7.10 -7.24
CA ALA A 83 4.85 6.15 -6.81
C ALA A 83 3.45 6.78 -6.73
N LYS A 84 3.34 8.07 -6.38
CA LYS A 84 2.05 8.75 -6.11
C LYS A 84 0.96 8.54 -7.16
N PRO A 85 1.20 8.66 -8.46
CA PRO A 85 0.16 8.48 -9.47
C PRO A 85 -0.29 7.03 -9.66
N PHE A 86 0.47 6.05 -9.17
CA PHE A 86 0.22 4.63 -9.34
C PHE A 86 -0.29 3.94 -8.07
N ALA A 87 -0.01 4.55 -6.92
CA ALA A 87 -0.39 4.02 -5.63
C ALA A 87 -1.69 4.64 -5.10
N LYS A 88 -2.38 3.93 -4.25
CA LYS A 88 -3.47 4.50 -3.45
C LYS A 88 -2.96 5.58 -2.49
N ALA A 89 -1.76 5.39 -1.96
CA ALA A 89 -1.00 6.37 -1.19
C ALA A 89 0.50 6.05 -1.23
N ALA A 90 1.33 7.07 -1.04
CA ALA A 90 2.78 6.93 -0.90
C ALA A 90 3.24 7.74 0.32
N TYR A 91 4.01 7.11 1.19
CA TYR A 91 4.54 7.71 2.41
C TYR A 91 6.05 7.54 2.47
N ARG A 92 6.74 8.48 3.12
CA ARG A 92 8.17 8.39 3.41
C ARG A 92 8.39 8.43 4.91
N ILE A 93 9.24 7.55 5.41
CA ILE A 93 9.71 7.53 6.80
C ILE A 93 11.04 8.26 6.85
N ASN A 94 11.09 9.35 7.60
CA ASN A 94 12.27 10.21 7.72
C ASN A 94 12.96 10.11 9.10
N ARG A 95 12.33 9.47 10.08
CA ARG A 95 12.87 9.31 11.44
C ARG A 95 12.54 7.93 11.98
N PRO A 96 13.42 7.32 12.83
CA PRO A 96 13.18 6.01 13.43
C PRO A 96 11.84 5.93 14.19
N GLU A 97 11.49 7.01 14.90
CA GLU A 97 10.26 7.09 15.69
C GLU A 97 8.99 7.00 14.84
N ASP A 98 9.09 7.31 13.54
CA ASP A 98 7.96 7.30 12.62
C ASP A 98 7.73 5.92 11.96
N ILE A 99 8.62 4.93 12.19
CA ILE A 99 8.50 3.60 11.57
C ILE A 99 7.16 2.95 11.94
N ALA A 100 6.86 2.87 13.21
CA ALA A 100 5.65 2.18 13.67
C ALA A 100 4.37 2.84 13.15
N VAL A 101 4.27 4.18 13.24
CA VAL A 101 3.11 4.92 12.73
C VAL A 101 3.03 4.89 11.21
N GLY A 102 4.16 4.92 10.50
CA GLY A 102 4.23 4.83 9.04
C GLY A 102 3.73 3.48 8.53
N VAL A 103 4.21 2.40 9.14
CA VAL A 103 3.76 1.04 8.80
C VAL A 103 2.28 0.83 9.13
N ALA A 104 1.83 1.24 10.32
CA ALA A 104 0.43 1.15 10.72
C ALA A 104 -0.49 1.93 9.76
N ARG A 105 -0.08 3.14 9.36
CA ARG A 105 -0.78 3.95 8.37
C ARG A 105 -0.84 3.27 7.02
N ALA A 106 0.27 2.69 6.54
CA ALA A 106 0.32 1.96 5.28
C ALA A 106 -0.63 0.75 5.30
N ILE A 107 -0.62 -0.06 6.36
CA ILE A 107 -1.53 -1.19 6.54
C ILE A 107 -2.99 -0.72 6.50
N ARG A 108 -3.35 0.26 7.35
CA ARG A 108 -4.71 0.79 7.42
C ARG A 108 -5.18 1.35 6.08
N THR A 109 -4.32 2.09 5.38
CA THR A 109 -4.65 2.68 4.07
C THR A 109 -4.85 1.61 3.01
N ALA A 110 -4.01 0.57 2.98
CA ALA A 110 -4.11 -0.49 1.98
C ALA A 110 -5.46 -1.23 2.05
N VAL A 111 -6.03 -1.43 3.24
CA VAL A 111 -7.26 -2.23 3.44
C VAL A 111 -8.53 -1.40 3.62
N SER A 112 -8.45 -0.08 3.84
CA SER A 112 -9.62 0.75 4.13
C SER A 112 -10.36 1.19 2.85
N GLY A 113 -11.67 1.30 2.90
CA GLY A 113 -12.51 1.67 1.76
C GLY A 113 -12.29 0.69 0.58
N ARG A 114 -12.06 1.22 -0.64
CA ARG A 114 -11.57 0.37 -1.74
C ARG A 114 -10.12 0.03 -1.46
N PRO A 115 -9.74 -1.24 -1.27
CA PRO A 115 -8.35 -1.63 -1.05
C PRO A 115 -7.44 -1.24 -2.21
N GLY A 116 -6.13 -1.21 -1.99
CA GLY A 116 -5.18 -0.83 -3.05
C GLY A 116 -3.73 -0.88 -2.60
N GLY A 117 -2.83 -0.67 -3.55
CA GLY A 117 -1.40 -0.64 -3.32
C GLY A 117 -0.96 0.62 -2.60
N VAL A 118 -0.10 0.49 -1.60
CA VAL A 118 0.54 1.59 -0.87
C VAL A 118 2.04 1.46 -1.03
N TYR A 119 2.70 2.59 -1.24
CA TYR A 119 4.16 2.65 -1.29
C TYR A 119 4.71 3.23 0.01
N LEU A 120 5.75 2.58 0.55
CA LEU A 120 6.46 3.03 1.74
C LEU A 120 7.94 3.19 1.42
N ASP A 121 8.42 4.43 1.50
CA ASP A 121 9.77 4.87 1.17
C ASP A 121 10.61 4.99 2.45
N ILE A 122 11.75 4.32 2.50
CA ILE A 122 12.66 4.32 3.66
C ILE A 122 14.05 4.72 3.19
N THR A 123 14.52 5.90 3.62
CA THR A 123 15.84 6.41 3.18
C THR A 123 17.00 5.60 3.75
N THR A 124 18.17 5.69 3.12
CA THR A 124 19.39 5.00 3.58
C THR A 124 19.78 5.41 5.00
N ALA A 125 19.70 6.70 5.32
CA ALA A 125 19.94 7.20 6.67
C ALA A 125 19.00 6.54 7.70
N MET A 126 17.74 6.31 7.29
CA MET A 126 16.75 5.65 8.12
C MET A 126 17.09 4.18 8.37
N LEU A 127 17.54 3.45 7.32
CA LEU A 127 17.93 2.03 7.43
C LEU A 127 19.17 1.84 8.30
N SER A 128 20.02 2.86 8.40
CA SER A 128 21.25 2.86 9.23
C SER A 128 21.03 3.43 10.63
N ALA A 129 19.87 4.02 10.91
CA ALA A 129 19.56 4.63 12.19
C ALA A 129 19.35 3.59 13.29
N THR A 130 19.67 3.96 14.51
CA THR A 130 19.40 3.16 15.71
C THR A 130 18.36 3.84 16.58
N MET A 131 17.61 3.06 17.31
CA MET A 131 16.58 3.51 18.24
C MET A 131 16.72 2.74 19.56
N ASP A 132 16.40 3.39 20.67
CA ASP A 132 16.29 2.71 21.95
C ASP A 132 15.24 1.59 21.88
N ALA A 133 15.61 0.40 22.35
CA ALA A 133 14.75 -0.78 22.21
C ALA A 133 13.43 -0.67 22.99
N GLN A 134 13.44 -0.01 24.15
CA GLN A 134 12.23 0.18 24.96
C GLN A 134 11.31 1.21 24.31
N ALA A 135 11.85 2.31 23.78
CA ALA A 135 11.09 3.30 23.03
C ALA A 135 10.51 2.68 21.74
N ALA A 136 11.28 1.86 21.03
CA ALA A 136 10.81 1.15 19.84
C ALA A 136 9.62 0.23 20.17
N GLN A 137 9.73 -0.58 21.23
CA GLN A 137 8.65 -1.46 21.66
C GLN A 137 7.39 -0.70 22.08
N ALA A 138 7.54 0.43 22.78
CA ALA A 138 6.42 1.27 23.20
C ALA A 138 5.71 1.97 22.03
N SER A 139 6.39 2.16 20.91
CA SER A 139 5.81 2.80 19.71
C SER A 139 4.96 1.87 18.86
N LEU A 140 4.97 0.56 19.08
CA LEU A 140 4.27 -0.40 18.24
C LEU A 140 2.76 -0.30 18.38
N PHE A 141 2.07 -0.41 17.25
CA PHE A 141 0.61 -0.48 17.16
C PHE A 141 0.17 -1.94 16.96
N ALA A 142 -0.66 -2.42 17.86
CA ALA A 142 -1.29 -3.72 17.69
C ALA A 142 -2.65 -3.73 18.42
N PRO A 143 -3.75 -4.02 17.72
CA PRO A 143 -3.86 -4.27 16.28
C PRO A 143 -3.94 -2.99 15.44
N VAL A 144 -3.81 -3.13 14.11
CA VAL A 144 -4.09 -2.06 13.14
C VAL A 144 -5.37 -2.36 12.39
N ASP A 145 -6.45 -1.74 12.80
CA ASP A 145 -7.76 -1.93 12.20
C ASP A 145 -7.96 -1.10 10.93
N PRO A 146 -8.75 -1.59 9.96
CA PRO A 146 -9.18 -0.78 8.83
C PRO A 146 -10.07 0.38 9.29
N ALA A 147 -10.28 1.37 8.42
CA ALA A 147 -11.26 2.42 8.69
C ALA A 147 -12.68 1.82 8.77
N PRO A 148 -13.58 2.38 9.60
CA PRO A 148 -14.96 1.93 9.68
C PRO A 148 -15.64 1.90 8.30
N LYS A 149 -16.45 0.88 8.04
CA LYS A 149 -17.23 0.78 6.81
C LYS A 149 -18.33 1.85 6.79
N GLN A 150 -18.46 2.51 5.64
CA GLN A 150 -19.56 3.44 5.41
C GLN A 150 -20.77 2.67 4.89
N TYR A 151 -21.93 2.89 5.52
CA TYR A 151 -23.19 2.33 5.05
C TYR A 151 -23.85 3.29 4.04
N PRO A 152 -24.56 2.78 3.02
CA PRO A 152 -25.27 3.61 2.07
C PRO A 152 -26.45 4.32 2.75
N CYS A 153 -26.81 5.49 2.25
CA CYS A 153 -28.00 6.21 2.71
C CYS A 153 -29.26 5.38 2.45
N SER A 154 -30.07 5.16 3.48
CA SER A 154 -31.29 4.34 3.41
C SER A 154 -32.29 4.84 2.35
N GLY A 155 -32.40 6.14 2.15
CA GLY A 155 -33.23 6.74 1.10
C GLY A 155 -32.75 6.38 -0.31
N SER A 156 -31.45 6.34 -0.53
CA SER A 156 -30.87 5.94 -1.83
C SER A 156 -31.09 4.44 -2.09
N VAL A 157 -30.94 3.59 -1.07
CA VAL A 157 -31.25 2.17 -1.17
C VAL A 157 -32.72 1.94 -1.52
N LYS A 158 -33.64 2.61 -0.82
CA LYS A 158 -35.10 2.51 -1.11
C LYS A 158 -35.44 2.92 -2.55
N ARG A 159 -34.84 4.01 -3.06
CA ARG A 159 -35.05 4.44 -4.46
C ARG A 159 -34.54 3.39 -5.45
N ALA A 160 -33.34 2.84 -5.21
CA ALA A 160 -32.77 1.79 -6.06
C ALA A 160 -33.64 0.52 -6.09
N LEU A 161 -34.09 0.08 -4.92
CA LEU A 161 -34.99 -1.08 -4.80
C LEU A 161 -36.34 -0.84 -5.49
N LYS A 162 -36.92 0.36 -5.37
CA LYS A 162 -38.14 0.72 -6.08
C LYS A 162 -37.98 0.65 -7.58
N LEU A 163 -36.85 1.16 -8.11
CA LEU A 163 -36.54 1.11 -9.54
C LEU A 163 -36.38 -0.35 -10.02
N LEU A 164 -35.64 -1.18 -9.27
CA LEU A 164 -35.49 -2.59 -9.60
C LEU A 164 -36.82 -3.35 -9.59
N ALA A 165 -37.65 -3.10 -8.59
CA ALA A 165 -38.97 -3.74 -8.47
C ALA A 165 -39.95 -3.34 -9.59
N SER A 166 -39.81 -2.16 -10.17
CA SER A 166 -40.63 -1.71 -11.30
C SER A 166 -40.11 -2.16 -12.68
N ALA A 167 -38.88 -2.69 -12.75
CA ALA A 167 -38.27 -3.11 -14.01
C ALA A 167 -38.83 -4.47 -14.48
N GLN A 168 -39.19 -4.54 -15.78
CA GLN A 168 -39.67 -5.80 -16.36
C GLN A 168 -38.55 -6.78 -16.72
N LYS A 169 -37.35 -6.25 -17.03
CA LYS A 169 -36.16 -7.04 -17.39
C LYS A 169 -34.92 -6.44 -16.73
N PRO A 170 -34.79 -6.57 -15.38
CA PRO A 170 -33.65 -6.03 -14.67
C PRO A 170 -32.37 -6.79 -15.01
N LEU A 171 -31.26 -6.07 -15.20
CA LEU A 171 -29.92 -6.62 -15.35
C LEU A 171 -29.04 -6.07 -14.22
N ILE A 172 -28.39 -6.97 -13.48
CA ILE A 172 -27.44 -6.62 -12.41
C ILE A 172 -26.04 -7.03 -12.84
N ILE A 173 -25.14 -6.05 -12.97
CA ILE A 173 -23.72 -6.29 -13.26
C ILE A 173 -22.93 -6.21 -11.96
N ILE A 174 -22.34 -7.33 -11.55
CA ILE A 174 -21.57 -7.43 -10.32
C ILE A 174 -20.08 -7.33 -10.66
N GLY A 175 -19.41 -6.29 -10.18
CA GLY A 175 -17.97 -6.11 -10.30
C GLY A 175 -17.20 -6.62 -9.08
N LYS A 176 -15.86 -6.53 -9.13
CA LYS A 176 -14.96 -6.94 -8.03
C LYS A 176 -15.28 -6.26 -6.68
N GLY A 177 -15.77 -5.04 -6.69
CA GLY A 177 -16.14 -4.32 -5.47
C GLY A 177 -17.24 -4.99 -4.65
N ALA A 178 -18.03 -5.87 -5.25
CA ALA A 178 -19.04 -6.65 -4.53
C ALA A 178 -18.45 -7.85 -3.76
N ALA A 179 -17.17 -8.15 -3.93
CA ALA A 179 -16.48 -9.23 -3.24
C ALA A 179 -15.86 -8.83 -1.88
N TYR A 180 -15.93 -7.54 -1.52
CA TYR A 180 -15.35 -6.98 -0.27
C TYR A 180 -16.42 -6.59 0.75
#